data_6fb17977956f48faeec63eddd81f8a6e
#
_entry.id   6fb17977956f48faeec63eddd81f8a6e
#
_cell.length_a   1.000
_cell.length_b   1.000
_cell.length_c   1.000
_cell.angle_alpha   90.00
_cell.angle_beta   90.00
_cell.angle_gamma   90.00
#
_symmetry.space_group_name_H-M   'P 1'
#
loop_
_entity.id
_entity.type
_entity.pdbx_description
1 polymer ?
#
loop_
_entity_poly.entity_id
_entity_poly.type
_entity_poly.pdbx_seq_one_letter_code
_entity_poly.pdbx_strand_id
1 'polypeptide(L)'
;LIFVLCCFCGIAQAQPQRPKLVVGIVIDQMRWDYLYRYYARYGEGGFKRMLGEGFSVENCKIPYIPSVTAIGHSSIWTGSVPSIHGIAGNNFMKDGKVVNCTADETVNPVGSDSKAGKMSPRNLWVTTIGDELRLATNNRSKVVGVALKDRASILPAGHHANGAYWFDDKSGKFITSTFYMEKLPEWVNKFNKQKLPNKYLSKKWETLYPIDSYKESTSDDNNYENGIVEGEKAVLPLDLPALYKKYGYKILRNTPFGCNLTFDIAKAAIEGENLGRNTDTDLLTISCSSTDYIGHQVGVNAI
;
A
#
# COMPACT_ATOMS: atom_id res chain seq x y z
N LEU A 1 -52.96 -22.88 43.87
CA LEU A 1 -52.16 -22.96 42.61
C LEU A 1 -51.33 -21.68 42.47
N ILE A 2 -50.02 -21.75 42.78
CA ILE A 2 -49.12 -20.63 42.71
C ILE A 2 -48.43 -20.72 41.33
N PHE A 3 -48.67 -19.68 40.48
CA PHE A 3 -47.99 -19.52 39.21
C PHE A 3 -46.65 -18.82 39.48
N VAL A 4 -45.55 -19.51 39.36
CA VAL A 4 -44.22 -18.90 39.35
C VAL A 4 -43.91 -18.41 37.92
N LEU A 5 -43.96 -17.10 37.73
CA LEU A 5 -43.57 -16.43 36.50
C LEU A 5 -42.05 -16.29 36.49
N CYS A 6 -41.34 -17.22 35.85
CA CYS A 6 -39.91 -17.08 35.61
C CYS A 6 -39.66 -15.98 34.56
N CYS A 7 -39.32 -14.78 34.99
CA CYS A 7 -38.75 -13.75 34.13
C CYS A 7 -37.36 -14.20 33.66
N PHE A 8 -37.28 -14.78 32.46
CA PHE A 8 -36.04 -14.89 31.75
C PHE A 8 -35.60 -13.50 31.26
N CYS A 9 -34.87 -12.75 32.10
CA CYS A 9 -34.12 -11.62 31.62
C CYS A 9 -32.99 -12.16 30.74
N GLY A 10 -33.26 -12.36 29.46
CA GLY A 10 -32.22 -12.60 28.47
C GLY A 10 -31.26 -11.40 28.51
N ILE A 11 -30.04 -11.59 28.97
CA ILE A 11 -28.96 -10.64 28.79
C ILE A 11 -28.72 -10.59 27.29
N ALA A 12 -29.36 -9.62 26.62
CA ALA A 12 -29.00 -9.28 25.25
C ALA A 12 -27.57 -8.77 25.29
N GLN A 13 -26.60 -9.68 25.08
CA GLN A 13 -25.24 -9.28 24.79
C GLN A 13 -25.32 -8.47 23.49
N ALA A 14 -25.18 -7.16 23.60
CA ALA A 14 -25.02 -6.32 22.41
C ALA A 14 -23.87 -6.87 21.60
N GLN A 15 -24.17 -7.44 20.44
CA GLN A 15 -23.11 -7.86 19.53
C GLN A 15 -22.24 -6.63 19.23
N PRO A 16 -20.91 -6.76 19.33
CA PRO A 16 -20.03 -5.64 19.02
C PRO A 16 -20.38 -5.11 17.64
N GLN A 17 -20.60 -3.82 17.57
CA GLN A 17 -20.96 -3.17 16.31
C GLN A 17 -19.82 -3.40 15.30
N ARG A 18 -20.13 -4.06 14.18
CA ARG A 18 -19.15 -4.32 13.13
C ARG A 18 -18.64 -2.98 12.57
N PRO A 19 -17.33 -2.85 12.32
CA PRO A 19 -16.80 -1.65 11.69
C PRO A 19 -17.42 -1.49 10.29
N LYS A 20 -17.72 -0.26 9.91
CA LYS A 20 -18.23 0.06 8.57
C LYS A 20 -17.14 -0.01 7.51
N LEU A 21 -15.93 0.35 7.90
CA LEU A 21 -14.74 0.33 7.03
C LEU A 21 -13.55 -0.19 7.83
N VAL A 22 -12.83 -1.14 7.27
CA VAL A 22 -11.50 -1.55 7.71
C VAL A 22 -10.48 -0.97 6.73
N VAL A 23 -9.50 -0.25 7.25
CA VAL A 23 -8.38 0.28 6.47
C VAL A 23 -7.11 -0.43 6.91
N GLY A 24 -6.53 -1.21 6.03
CA GLY A 24 -5.25 -1.87 6.28
C GLY A 24 -4.12 -1.12 5.58
N ILE A 25 -3.12 -0.69 6.35
CA ILE A 25 -1.97 0.07 5.84
C ILE A 25 -0.71 -0.77 6.02
N VAL A 26 -0.03 -1.05 4.91
CA VAL A 26 1.30 -1.66 4.92
C VAL A 26 2.32 -0.60 4.53
N ILE A 27 3.36 -0.44 5.36
CA ILE A 27 4.49 0.44 5.03
C ILE A 27 5.67 -0.48 4.70
N ASP A 28 5.94 -0.59 3.40
CA ASP A 28 6.94 -1.50 2.84
C ASP A 28 8.35 -1.14 3.35
N GLN A 29 9.12 -2.12 3.83
CA GLN A 29 10.46 -1.98 4.42
C GLN A 29 10.54 -1.06 5.66
N MET A 30 9.43 -0.71 6.29
CA MET A 30 9.48 0.06 7.54
C MET A 30 10.02 -0.80 8.68
N ARG A 31 11.13 -0.40 9.26
CA ARG A 31 11.70 -1.07 10.44
C ARG A 31 10.88 -0.77 11.69
N TRP A 32 10.75 -1.77 12.56
CA TRP A 32 10.06 -1.63 13.83
C TRP A 32 10.64 -0.50 14.71
N ASP A 33 11.97 -0.37 14.73
CA ASP A 33 12.65 0.63 15.54
C ASP A 33 12.36 2.08 15.10
N TYR A 34 11.89 2.33 13.88
CA TYR A 34 11.49 3.67 13.46
C TYR A 34 10.36 4.25 14.29
N LEU A 35 9.47 3.42 14.81
CA LEU A 35 8.38 3.86 15.70
C LEU A 35 8.92 4.52 16.98
N TYR A 36 10.06 4.07 17.47
CA TYR A 36 10.68 4.56 18.71
C TYR A 36 11.82 5.53 18.46
N ARG A 37 12.66 5.25 17.45
CA ARG A 37 13.79 6.09 17.06
C ARG A 37 13.36 7.52 16.72
N TYR A 38 12.27 7.67 15.97
CA TYR A 38 11.75 8.95 15.54
C TYR A 38 10.54 9.43 16.35
N TYR A 39 10.24 8.79 17.47
CA TYR A 39 9.03 9.07 18.25
C TYR A 39 8.84 10.55 18.59
N ALA A 40 9.92 11.24 18.99
CA ALA A 40 9.88 12.66 19.33
C ALA A 40 9.54 13.58 18.12
N ARG A 41 9.72 13.08 16.90
CA ARG A 41 9.46 13.82 15.65
C ARG A 41 8.06 13.62 15.10
N TYR A 42 7.35 12.60 15.57
CA TYR A 42 5.99 12.35 15.12
C TYR A 42 5.01 13.38 15.70
N GLY A 43 4.02 13.78 14.88
CA GLY A 43 2.87 14.53 15.36
C GLY A 43 2.00 13.68 16.30
N GLU A 44 1.08 14.32 17.03
CA GLU A 44 0.22 13.64 18.01
C GLU A 44 -0.79 12.66 17.38
N GLY A 45 -1.13 12.83 16.12
CA GLY A 45 -1.87 11.85 15.33
C GLY A 45 -0.98 10.71 14.83
N GLY A 46 -1.47 9.89 13.90
CA GLY A 46 -0.70 8.86 13.23
C GLY A 46 -0.08 7.85 14.19
N PHE A 47 1.25 7.66 14.12
CA PHE A 47 1.95 6.64 14.92
C PHE A 47 1.82 6.82 16.43
N LYS A 48 1.93 8.04 16.96
CA LYS A 48 1.75 8.28 18.40
C LYS A 48 0.37 7.87 18.88
N ARG A 49 -0.66 8.26 18.14
CA ARG A 49 -2.03 7.89 18.47
C ARG A 49 -2.23 6.36 18.39
N MET A 50 -1.72 5.71 17.34
CA MET A 50 -1.85 4.25 17.20
C MET A 50 -1.11 3.50 18.30
N LEU A 51 0.07 3.96 18.73
CA LEU A 51 0.82 3.37 19.84
C LEU A 51 0.16 3.61 21.19
N GLY A 52 -0.46 4.79 21.41
CA GLY A 52 -1.06 5.16 22.69
C GLY A 52 -2.50 4.69 22.88
N GLU A 53 -3.30 4.64 21.81
CA GLU A 53 -4.73 4.31 21.86
C GLU A 53 -5.05 2.94 21.21
N GLY A 54 -4.12 2.39 20.43
CA GLY A 54 -4.28 1.14 19.70
C GLY A 54 -3.70 -0.07 20.41
N PHE A 55 -3.61 -1.16 19.65
CA PHE A 55 -2.99 -2.41 20.10
C PHE A 55 -1.71 -2.68 19.29
N SER A 56 -0.59 -2.92 19.97
CA SER A 56 0.70 -3.27 19.36
C SER A 56 1.00 -4.75 19.52
N VAL A 57 1.41 -5.40 18.42
CA VAL A 57 1.94 -6.76 18.44
C VAL A 57 3.46 -6.70 18.47
N GLU A 58 4.04 -6.75 19.65
CA GLU A 58 5.49 -6.52 19.88
C GLU A 58 6.39 -7.66 19.36
N ASN A 59 5.86 -8.88 19.22
CA ASN A 59 6.61 -10.06 18.85
C ASN A 59 6.05 -10.76 17.61
N CYS A 60 5.76 -9.99 16.58
CA CYS A 60 5.33 -10.52 15.28
C CYS A 60 6.55 -10.88 14.43
N LYS A 61 6.78 -12.17 14.20
CA LYS A 61 7.91 -12.67 13.41
C LYS A 61 7.44 -13.21 12.07
N ILE A 62 8.19 -12.91 11.01
CA ILE A 62 7.98 -13.46 9.68
C ILE A 62 8.66 -14.84 9.63
N PRO A 63 7.92 -15.96 9.41
CA PRO A 63 8.46 -17.31 9.47
C PRO A 63 9.04 -17.81 8.14
N TYR A 64 9.32 -16.92 7.19
CA TYR A 64 9.79 -17.27 5.83
C TYR A 64 10.85 -16.28 5.33
N ILE A 65 11.65 -16.73 4.38
CA ILE A 65 12.62 -15.95 3.61
C ILE A 65 12.52 -16.34 2.12
N PRO A 66 12.83 -15.39 1.20
CA PRO A 66 13.04 -13.96 1.41
C PRO A 66 11.74 -13.22 1.75
N SER A 67 11.83 -12.09 2.46
CA SER A 67 10.68 -11.24 2.85
C SER A 67 10.52 -10.04 1.90
N VAL A 68 10.54 -10.29 0.58
CA VAL A 68 10.33 -9.24 -0.43
C VAL A 68 8.88 -8.83 -0.54
N THR A 69 8.60 -7.68 -1.15
CA THR A 69 7.28 -7.03 -1.23
C THR A 69 6.14 -8.01 -1.56
N ALA A 70 6.25 -8.78 -2.65
CA ALA A 70 5.17 -9.66 -3.10
C ALA A 70 4.82 -10.74 -2.07
N ILE A 71 5.85 -11.38 -1.49
CA ILE A 71 5.67 -12.42 -0.48
C ILE A 71 5.04 -11.83 0.77
N GLY A 72 5.60 -10.71 1.29
CA GLY A 72 5.12 -10.07 2.51
C GLY A 72 3.65 -9.63 2.39
N HIS A 73 3.30 -8.94 1.30
CA HIS A 73 1.93 -8.52 1.06
C HIS A 73 0.99 -9.71 0.91
N SER A 74 1.34 -10.74 0.13
CA SER A 74 0.51 -11.94 0.04
C SER A 74 0.30 -12.60 1.39
N SER A 75 1.37 -12.79 2.17
CA SER A 75 1.28 -13.46 3.47
C SER A 75 0.41 -12.70 4.47
N ILE A 76 0.53 -11.36 4.53
CA ILE A 76 -0.30 -10.52 5.42
C ILE A 76 -1.78 -10.66 5.07
N TRP A 77 -2.12 -10.60 3.78
CA TRP A 77 -3.52 -10.52 3.35
C TRP A 77 -4.18 -11.88 3.11
N THR A 78 -3.41 -12.97 3.05
CA THR A 78 -3.94 -14.34 2.97
C THR A 78 -3.87 -15.09 4.29
N GLY A 79 -3.10 -14.58 5.28
CA GLY A 79 -2.83 -15.30 6.52
C GLY A 79 -2.02 -16.59 6.31
N SER A 80 -1.31 -16.73 5.17
CA SER A 80 -0.60 -17.94 4.80
C SER A 80 0.87 -17.67 4.41
N VAL A 81 1.58 -18.70 4.01
CA VAL A 81 3.01 -18.66 3.67
C VAL A 81 3.24 -18.95 2.18
N PRO A 82 4.42 -18.64 1.60
CA PRO A 82 4.72 -18.79 0.17
C PRO A 82 4.36 -20.14 -0.43
N SER A 83 4.59 -21.23 0.30
CA SER A 83 4.27 -22.59 -0.14
C SER A 83 2.77 -22.86 -0.29
N ILE A 84 1.92 -22.04 0.32
CA ILE A 84 0.47 -22.14 0.27
C ILE A 84 -0.10 -21.13 -0.73
N HIS A 85 0.29 -19.84 -0.61
CA HIS A 85 -0.27 -18.81 -1.49
C HIS A 85 0.40 -18.72 -2.87
N GLY A 86 1.49 -19.46 -3.13
CA GLY A 86 2.10 -19.58 -4.45
C GLY A 86 3.02 -18.43 -4.88
N ILE A 87 3.11 -17.34 -4.13
CA ILE A 87 3.96 -16.21 -4.45
C ILE A 87 5.33 -16.41 -3.80
N ALA A 88 6.31 -16.84 -4.61
CA ALA A 88 7.66 -17.18 -4.15
C ALA A 88 8.66 -16.01 -4.21
N GLY A 89 8.28 -14.88 -4.80
CA GLY A 89 9.14 -13.69 -4.96
C GLY A 89 8.44 -12.58 -5.73
N ASN A 90 9.11 -11.43 -5.88
CA ASN A 90 8.67 -10.40 -6.82
C ASN A 90 8.72 -10.93 -8.27
N ASN A 91 9.71 -11.77 -8.54
CA ASN A 91 9.83 -12.56 -9.76
C ASN A 91 10.19 -14.00 -9.36
N PHE A 92 9.71 -14.98 -10.11
CA PHE A 92 9.99 -16.39 -9.89
C PHE A 92 9.99 -17.17 -11.21
N MET A 93 10.52 -18.40 -11.17
CA MET A 93 10.53 -19.29 -12.34
C MET A 93 9.15 -19.93 -12.51
N LYS A 94 8.58 -19.82 -13.71
CA LYS A 94 7.38 -20.51 -14.14
C LYS A 94 7.58 -21.02 -15.55
N ASP A 95 7.43 -22.31 -15.76
CA ASP A 95 7.59 -22.99 -17.07
C ASP A 95 8.93 -22.64 -17.74
N GLY A 96 10.03 -22.63 -16.96
CA GLY A 96 11.38 -22.33 -17.44
C GLY A 96 11.67 -20.84 -17.75
N LYS A 97 10.74 -19.94 -17.42
CA LYS A 97 10.89 -18.48 -17.63
C LYS A 97 10.79 -17.72 -16.31
N VAL A 98 11.53 -16.63 -16.21
CA VAL A 98 11.36 -15.68 -15.10
C VAL A 98 10.13 -14.84 -15.40
N VAL A 99 9.15 -14.88 -14.49
CA VAL A 99 7.90 -14.09 -14.57
C VAL A 99 7.76 -13.19 -13.36
N ASN A 100 7.19 -12.00 -13.56
CA ASN A 100 6.78 -11.16 -12.45
C ASN A 100 5.56 -11.77 -11.76
N CYS A 101 5.47 -11.63 -10.44
CA CYS A 101 4.44 -12.28 -9.61
C CYS A 101 3.00 -11.90 -9.99
N THR A 102 2.78 -10.73 -10.57
CA THR A 102 1.46 -10.24 -11.02
C THR A 102 1.31 -10.21 -12.54
N ALA A 103 2.35 -10.58 -13.32
CA ALA A 103 2.26 -10.56 -14.77
C ALA A 103 1.14 -11.47 -15.31
N ASP A 104 0.34 -10.91 -16.20
CA ASP A 104 -0.75 -11.62 -16.87
C ASP A 104 -0.94 -11.08 -18.30
N GLU A 105 -0.49 -11.86 -19.28
CA GLU A 105 -0.61 -11.49 -20.69
C GLU A 105 -2.05 -11.63 -21.23
N THR A 106 -2.98 -12.20 -20.47
CA THR A 106 -4.38 -12.37 -20.86
C THR A 106 -5.23 -11.14 -20.60
N VAL A 107 -4.70 -10.16 -19.85
CA VAL A 107 -5.40 -8.92 -19.52
C VAL A 107 -4.80 -7.73 -20.25
N ASN A 108 -5.60 -6.68 -20.40
CA ASN A 108 -5.20 -5.43 -21.04
C ASN A 108 -5.10 -4.29 -20.01
N PRO A 109 -4.24 -3.30 -20.27
CA PRO A 109 -4.17 -2.08 -19.46
C PRO A 109 -5.48 -1.28 -19.53
N VAL A 110 -5.88 -0.69 -18.40
CA VAL A 110 -7.02 0.21 -18.30
C VAL A 110 -6.58 1.53 -17.67
N GLY A 111 -6.72 2.63 -18.41
CA GLY A 111 -6.28 3.97 -18.00
C GLY A 111 -4.92 4.39 -18.56
N SER A 112 -4.21 3.50 -19.24
CA SER A 112 -2.95 3.74 -19.94
C SER A 112 -2.78 2.69 -21.04
N ASP A 113 -1.91 2.95 -21.99
CA ASP A 113 -1.43 2.00 -23.02
C ASP A 113 -0.13 1.30 -22.60
N SER A 114 0.31 1.54 -21.39
CA SER A 114 1.54 0.99 -20.82
C SER A 114 1.41 -0.50 -20.50
N LYS A 115 2.45 -1.29 -20.82
CA LYS A 115 2.53 -2.70 -20.40
C LYS A 115 2.45 -2.88 -18.87
N ALA A 116 2.65 -1.81 -18.08
CA ALA A 116 2.46 -1.83 -16.63
C ALA A 116 1.02 -2.20 -16.21
N GLY A 117 0.06 -2.15 -17.13
CA GLY A 117 -1.32 -2.60 -16.89
C GLY A 117 -1.58 -4.07 -17.17
N LYS A 118 -0.62 -4.86 -17.67
CA LYS A 118 -0.78 -6.31 -17.90
C LYS A 118 -0.51 -7.10 -16.63
N MET A 119 -1.33 -6.86 -15.61
CA MET A 119 -1.14 -7.39 -14.27
C MET A 119 -2.47 -7.87 -13.69
N SER A 120 -2.44 -8.98 -12.94
CA SER A 120 -3.59 -9.54 -12.22
C SER A 120 -3.14 -10.38 -11.01
N PRO A 121 -4.05 -10.81 -10.11
CA PRO A 121 -3.72 -11.73 -9.03
C PRO A 121 -3.62 -13.21 -9.47
N ARG A 122 -3.58 -13.50 -10.75
CA ARG A 122 -3.66 -14.87 -11.32
C ARG A 122 -2.67 -15.86 -10.69
N ASN A 123 -1.49 -15.41 -10.27
CA ASN A 123 -0.50 -16.29 -9.66
C ASN A 123 -0.67 -16.47 -8.15
N LEU A 124 -1.60 -15.77 -7.53
CA LEU A 124 -2.00 -16.01 -6.14
C LEU A 124 -2.96 -17.20 -6.10
N TRP A 125 -2.63 -18.26 -5.35
CA TRP A 125 -3.36 -19.52 -5.39
C TRP A 125 -4.48 -19.63 -4.36
N VAL A 126 -4.54 -18.70 -3.44
CA VAL A 126 -5.51 -18.69 -2.34
C VAL A 126 -6.26 -17.36 -2.29
N THR A 127 -7.37 -17.35 -1.60
CA THR A 127 -8.16 -16.16 -1.33
C THR A 127 -7.47 -15.24 -0.33
N THR A 128 -7.74 -13.95 -0.43
CA THR A 128 -7.37 -12.95 0.55
C THR A 128 -8.50 -12.76 1.56
N ILE A 129 -8.21 -12.07 2.67
CA ILE A 129 -9.27 -11.66 3.62
C ILE A 129 -10.34 -10.80 2.93
N GLY A 130 -9.97 -10.02 1.89
CA GLY A 130 -10.90 -9.26 1.07
C GLY A 130 -11.81 -10.15 0.24
N ASP A 131 -11.27 -11.20 -0.36
CA ASP A 131 -12.05 -12.20 -1.09
C ASP A 131 -13.06 -12.89 -0.15
N GLU A 132 -12.59 -13.36 1.02
CA GLU A 132 -13.44 -14.00 2.02
C GLU A 132 -14.55 -13.07 2.54
N LEU A 133 -14.21 -11.78 2.77
CA LEU A 133 -15.19 -10.77 3.17
C LEU A 133 -16.29 -10.61 2.12
N ARG A 134 -15.93 -10.58 0.85
CA ARG A 134 -16.92 -10.49 -0.25
C ARG A 134 -17.79 -11.74 -0.34
N LEU A 135 -17.18 -12.92 -0.21
CA LEU A 135 -17.91 -14.19 -0.18
C LEU A 135 -18.90 -14.24 0.99
N ALA A 136 -18.42 -13.94 2.20
CA ALA A 136 -19.24 -13.94 3.42
C ALA A 136 -20.41 -12.94 3.39
N THR A 137 -20.28 -11.87 2.63
CA THR A 137 -21.33 -10.84 2.49
C THR A 137 -22.12 -10.96 1.19
N ASN A 138 -21.96 -12.05 0.45
CA ASN A 138 -22.58 -12.25 -0.85
C ASN A 138 -22.33 -11.08 -1.80
N ASN A 139 -21.06 -10.65 -1.89
CA ASN A 139 -20.53 -9.54 -2.69
C ASN A 139 -21.09 -8.14 -2.35
N ARG A 140 -21.70 -7.94 -1.19
CA ARG A 140 -22.18 -6.61 -0.76
C ARG A 140 -21.04 -5.73 -0.24
N SER A 141 -20.06 -6.31 0.43
CA SER A 141 -18.85 -5.60 0.84
C SER A 141 -18.03 -5.13 -0.36
N LYS A 142 -17.44 -3.96 -0.24
CA LYS A 142 -16.49 -3.43 -1.22
C LYS A 142 -15.06 -3.66 -0.75
N VAL A 143 -14.21 -4.03 -1.69
CA VAL A 143 -12.77 -4.22 -1.48
C VAL A 143 -12.01 -3.42 -2.52
N VAL A 144 -11.12 -2.53 -2.08
CA VAL A 144 -10.30 -1.70 -2.97
C VAL A 144 -8.84 -1.74 -2.51
N GLY A 145 -7.92 -1.91 -3.46
CA GLY A 145 -6.48 -1.86 -3.21
C GLY A 145 -5.81 -0.67 -3.89
N VAL A 146 -4.91 0.02 -3.19
CA VAL A 146 -4.13 1.13 -3.76
C VAL A 146 -2.67 1.08 -3.35
N ALA A 147 -1.77 1.26 -4.29
CA ALA A 147 -0.33 1.35 -4.04
C ALA A 147 0.40 2.02 -5.23
N LEU A 148 1.66 2.36 -5.06
CA LEU A 148 2.52 2.71 -6.22
C LEU A 148 2.96 1.47 -6.99
N LYS A 149 3.25 0.35 -6.29
CA LYS A 149 3.63 -0.93 -6.90
C LYS A 149 2.37 -1.73 -7.27
N ASP A 150 2.35 -2.32 -8.46
CA ASP A 150 1.30 -3.24 -8.92
C ASP A 150 1.02 -4.36 -7.91
N ARG A 151 2.04 -5.14 -7.56
CA ARG A 151 1.95 -6.26 -6.63
C ARG A 151 1.48 -5.88 -5.22
N ALA A 152 1.80 -4.66 -4.79
CA ALA A 152 1.38 -4.16 -3.48
C ALA A 152 -0.06 -3.62 -3.45
N SER A 153 -0.68 -3.43 -4.61
CA SER A 153 -2.11 -3.13 -4.76
C SER A 153 -2.91 -4.41 -5.06
N ILE A 154 -2.45 -5.21 -6.01
CA ILE A 154 -3.14 -6.37 -6.57
C ILE A 154 -3.22 -7.53 -5.57
N LEU A 155 -2.08 -7.93 -4.98
CA LEU A 155 -2.03 -9.09 -4.09
C LEU A 155 -2.85 -8.90 -2.80
N PRO A 156 -2.84 -7.71 -2.15
CA PRO A 156 -3.77 -7.41 -1.06
C PRO A 156 -5.24 -7.37 -1.45
N ALA A 157 -5.56 -6.82 -2.62
CA ALA A 157 -6.93 -6.73 -3.11
C ALA A 157 -7.54 -8.10 -3.42
N GLY A 158 -6.72 -9.02 -3.94
CA GLY A 158 -7.16 -10.37 -4.26
C GLY A 158 -7.92 -10.49 -5.58
N HIS A 159 -8.69 -11.59 -5.70
CA HIS A 159 -9.37 -11.98 -6.93
C HIS A 159 -10.75 -11.33 -7.11
N HIS A 160 -11.42 -11.03 -6.02
CA HIS A 160 -12.81 -10.55 -6.03
C HIS A 160 -12.96 -9.07 -5.66
N ALA A 161 -11.87 -8.31 -5.65
CA ALA A 161 -11.92 -6.88 -5.32
C ALA A 161 -12.75 -6.08 -6.34
N ASN A 162 -13.35 -4.99 -5.89
CA ASN A 162 -14.02 -4.01 -6.76
C ASN A 162 -13.01 -3.28 -7.66
N GLY A 163 -11.75 -3.18 -7.19
CA GLY A 163 -10.66 -2.64 -7.97
C GLY A 163 -9.33 -2.66 -7.23
N ALA A 164 -8.26 -2.78 -8.00
CA ALA A 164 -6.89 -2.53 -7.55
C ALA A 164 -6.28 -1.49 -8.47
N TYR A 165 -5.67 -0.46 -7.87
CA TYR A 165 -5.12 0.66 -8.62
C TYR A 165 -3.66 0.85 -8.27
N TRP A 166 -2.80 0.98 -9.29
CA TRP A 166 -1.36 1.18 -9.11
C TRP A 166 -0.84 2.27 -10.03
N PHE A 167 0.33 2.79 -9.70
CA PHE A 167 0.90 3.94 -10.40
C PHE A 167 1.70 3.50 -11.64
N ASP A 168 1.42 4.11 -12.77
CA ASP A 168 2.17 3.94 -14.01
C ASP A 168 3.18 5.08 -14.18
N ASP A 169 4.46 4.78 -14.06
CA ASP A 169 5.57 5.72 -14.17
C ASP A 169 5.67 6.39 -15.56
N LYS A 170 5.14 5.74 -16.60
CA LYS A 170 5.18 6.27 -17.96
C LYS A 170 4.17 7.40 -18.13
N SER A 171 2.96 7.23 -17.61
CA SER A 171 1.86 8.19 -17.78
C SER A 171 1.69 9.14 -16.60
N GLY A 172 2.25 8.83 -15.43
CA GLY A 172 2.02 9.57 -14.19
C GLY A 172 0.59 9.43 -13.67
N LYS A 173 -0.09 8.32 -13.95
CA LYS A 173 -1.49 8.07 -13.60
C LYS A 173 -1.62 6.81 -12.75
N PHE A 174 -2.71 6.73 -11.99
CA PHE A 174 -3.17 5.46 -11.46
C PHE A 174 -3.97 4.73 -12.55
N ILE A 175 -3.66 3.45 -12.69
CA ILE A 175 -4.20 2.54 -13.70
C ILE A 175 -4.70 1.26 -13.05
N THR A 176 -5.35 0.43 -13.84
CA THR A 176 -5.74 -0.94 -13.48
C THR A 176 -5.62 -1.85 -14.70
N SER A 177 -6.22 -3.03 -14.67
CA SER A 177 -6.29 -3.97 -15.79
C SER A 177 -7.73 -4.46 -16.03
N THR A 178 -7.93 -5.07 -17.19
CA THR A 178 -9.22 -5.69 -17.54
C THR A 178 -9.57 -6.89 -16.65
N PHE A 179 -8.67 -7.33 -15.77
CA PHE A 179 -9.01 -8.29 -14.71
C PHE A 179 -10.10 -7.74 -13.78
N TYR A 180 -10.00 -6.47 -13.41
CA TYR A 180 -10.92 -5.85 -12.47
C TYR A 180 -12.07 -5.11 -13.17
N MET A 181 -11.79 -4.43 -14.28
CA MET A 181 -12.79 -3.61 -14.96
C MET A 181 -12.36 -3.23 -16.39
N GLU A 182 -13.35 -2.95 -17.26
CA GLU A 182 -13.12 -2.54 -18.63
C GLU A 182 -12.79 -1.04 -18.77
N LYS A 183 -13.19 -0.21 -17.82
CA LYS A 183 -12.97 1.25 -17.83
C LYS A 183 -12.70 1.76 -16.42
N LEU A 184 -11.79 2.74 -16.29
CA LEU A 184 -11.57 3.43 -15.02
C LEU A 184 -12.87 4.09 -14.53
N PRO A 185 -13.20 3.97 -13.24
CA PRO A 185 -14.29 4.73 -12.62
C PRO A 185 -14.08 6.24 -12.78
N GLU A 186 -15.16 6.99 -12.74
CA GLU A 186 -15.10 8.44 -12.90
C GLU A 186 -14.21 9.11 -11.84
N TRP A 187 -14.25 8.62 -10.61
CA TRP A 187 -13.44 9.17 -9.52
C TRP A 187 -11.92 9.00 -9.78
N VAL A 188 -11.47 7.87 -10.36
CA VAL A 188 -10.07 7.67 -10.74
C VAL A 188 -9.68 8.60 -11.88
N ASN A 189 -10.56 8.76 -12.88
CA ASN A 189 -10.32 9.71 -13.97
C ASN A 189 -10.23 11.16 -13.46
N LYS A 190 -11.10 11.57 -12.52
CA LYS A 190 -11.04 12.87 -11.86
C LYS A 190 -9.74 13.03 -11.06
N PHE A 191 -9.34 12.00 -10.32
CA PHE A 191 -8.08 12.01 -9.59
C PHE A 191 -6.89 12.20 -10.53
N ASN A 192 -6.78 11.41 -11.58
CA ASN A 192 -5.70 11.51 -12.56
C ASN A 192 -5.63 12.87 -13.26
N LYS A 193 -6.78 13.52 -13.52
CA LYS A 193 -6.86 14.87 -14.12
C LYS A 193 -6.25 15.95 -13.22
N GLN A 194 -6.15 15.74 -11.91
CA GLN A 194 -5.52 16.71 -10.97
C GLN A 194 -4.01 16.84 -11.18
N LYS A 195 -3.36 15.87 -11.83
CA LYS A 195 -1.91 15.83 -12.09
C LYS A 195 -1.08 16.06 -10.82
N LEU A 196 -1.49 15.45 -9.69
CA LEU A 196 -0.79 15.58 -8.42
C LEU A 196 0.69 15.19 -8.48
N PRO A 197 1.13 14.17 -9.25
CA PRO A 197 2.54 13.88 -9.44
C PRO A 197 3.35 15.08 -9.92
N ASN A 198 2.80 15.86 -10.87
CA ASN A 198 3.47 17.07 -11.36
C ASN A 198 3.59 18.14 -10.25
N LYS A 199 2.56 18.30 -9.41
CA LYS A 199 2.59 19.24 -8.28
C LYS A 199 3.63 18.84 -7.24
N TYR A 200 3.76 17.55 -6.94
CA TYR A 200 4.77 17.03 -6.02
C TYR A 200 6.19 17.20 -6.57
N LEU A 201 6.38 16.91 -7.84
CA LEU A 201 7.69 16.98 -8.50
C LEU A 201 8.09 18.40 -8.94
N SER A 202 7.23 19.42 -8.74
CA SER A 202 7.57 20.84 -9.00
C SER A 202 8.28 21.53 -7.83
N LYS A 203 8.55 20.81 -6.74
CA LYS A 203 9.16 21.34 -5.52
C LYS A 203 10.55 20.76 -5.31
N LYS A 204 11.38 21.45 -4.53
CA LYS A 204 12.55 20.82 -3.91
C LYS A 204 12.09 19.88 -2.80
N TRP A 205 12.82 18.80 -2.59
CA TRP A 205 12.63 17.97 -1.41
C TRP A 205 13.66 18.40 -0.36
N GLU A 206 13.14 18.93 0.72
CA GLU A 206 13.89 19.42 1.87
C GLU A 206 13.50 18.61 3.12
N THR A 207 14.35 18.60 4.12
CA THR A 207 14.02 18.03 5.43
C THR A 207 12.89 18.81 6.11
N LEU A 208 12.06 18.12 6.91
CA LEU A 208 10.98 18.75 7.68
C LEU A 208 11.49 19.63 8.83
N TYR A 209 12.67 19.32 9.34
CA TYR A 209 13.34 20.03 10.44
C TYR A 209 14.75 20.43 9.98
N PRO A 210 15.44 21.33 10.69
CA PRO A 210 16.84 21.64 10.39
C PRO A 210 17.69 20.37 10.32
N ILE A 211 18.51 20.23 9.28
CA ILE A 211 19.24 19.00 8.99
C ILE A 211 20.11 18.54 10.15
N ASP A 212 20.77 19.47 10.83
CA ASP A 212 21.61 19.19 11.99
C ASP A 212 20.85 18.69 13.22
N SER A 213 19.51 18.73 13.19
CA SER A 213 18.67 18.20 14.27
C SER A 213 18.47 16.70 14.23
N TYR A 214 18.79 16.05 13.10
CA TYR A 214 18.57 14.60 12.90
C TYR A 214 19.67 13.75 13.54
N LYS A 215 19.72 13.75 14.88
CA LYS A 215 20.72 12.99 15.65
C LYS A 215 20.48 11.47 15.65
N GLU A 216 19.28 11.06 15.26
CA GLU A 216 18.87 9.67 15.15
C GLU A 216 19.35 8.98 13.86
N SER A 217 19.79 9.79 12.91
CA SER A 217 20.25 9.38 11.57
C SER A 217 21.76 9.58 11.41
N THR A 218 22.34 9.02 10.38
CA THR A 218 23.70 9.31 9.94
C THR A 218 23.76 10.69 9.27
N SER A 219 24.96 11.18 8.99
CA SER A 219 25.12 12.43 8.22
C SER A 219 24.52 12.29 6.81
N ASP A 220 24.04 13.41 6.27
CA ASP A 220 23.33 13.44 4.98
C ASP A 220 24.21 13.04 3.77
N ASP A 221 25.51 13.30 3.79
CA ASP A 221 26.44 12.93 2.71
C ASP A 221 27.34 11.76 3.18
N ASN A 222 26.93 10.54 2.87
CA ASN A 222 27.70 9.33 3.15
C ASN A 222 28.12 8.62 1.88
N ASN A 223 29.35 8.14 1.86
CA ASN A 223 29.93 7.45 0.71
C ASN A 223 29.37 6.03 0.46
N TYR A 224 28.66 5.45 1.43
CA TYR A 224 27.96 4.17 1.26
C TYR A 224 26.52 4.30 0.76
N GLU A 225 25.98 5.52 0.71
CA GLU A 225 24.66 5.77 0.17
C GLU A 225 24.70 5.86 -1.35
N ASN A 226 23.79 5.15 -1.99
CA ASN A 226 23.55 5.34 -3.41
C ASN A 226 22.74 6.63 -3.62
N GLY A 227 22.82 7.19 -4.82
CA GLY A 227 21.94 8.30 -5.17
C GLY A 227 20.49 7.87 -5.21
N ILE A 228 19.58 8.82 -5.03
CA ILE A 228 18.13 8.60 -5.09
C ILE A 228 17.66 7.92 -6.40
N VAL A 229 18.43 8.10 -7.45
CA VAL A 229 18.45 7.32 -8.68
C VAL A 229 19.90 7.14 -9.09
N GLU A 230 20.18 6.13 -9.90
CA GLU A 230 21.55 5.83 -10.38
C GLU A 230 22.23 7.07 -10.98
N GLY A 231 23.43 7.38 -10.48
CA GLY A 231 24.22 8.52 -10.92
C GLY A 231 23.91 9.87 -10.26
N GLU A 232 22.96 9.90 -9.29
CA GLU A 232 22.64 11.11 -8.53
C GLU A 232 22.97 10.91 -7.06
N LYS A 233 23.41 11.96 -6.36
CA LYS A 233 23.59 11.92 -4.90
C LYS A 233 22.24 11.98 -4.17
N ALA A 234 22.19 11.45 -2.96
CA ALA A 234 21.02 11.50 -2.08
C ALA A 234 21.05 12.69 -1.10
N VAL A 235 21.91 13.66 -1.34
CA VAL A 235 22.13 14.82 -0.45
C VAL A 235 20.99 15.83 -0.57
N LEU A 236 20.42 16.22 0.57
CA LEU A 236 19.32 17.18 0.64
C LEU A 236 19.83 18.64 0.71
N PRO A 237 19.14 19.61 0.09
CA PRO A 237 17.86 19.48 -0.62
C PRO A 237 18.01 18.93 -2.05
N LEU A 238 17.04 18.12 -2.49
CA LEU A 238 17.03 17.58 -3.85
C LEU A 238 16.17 18.44 -4.80
N ASP A 239 16.71 18.74 -5.97
CA ASP A 239 15.99 19.48 -7.03
C ASP A 239 15.10 18.52 -7.83
N LEU A 240 13.88 18.27 -7.33
CA LEU A 240 12.94 17.37 -7.98
C LEU A 240 12.51 17.84 -9.38
N PRO A 241 12.32 19.14 -9.68
CA PRO A 241 12.10 19.60 -11.04
C PRO A 241 13.17 19.15 -12.05
N ALA A 242 14.44 19.29 -11.68
CA ALA A 242 15.57 18.85 -12.52
C ALA A 242 15.59 17.33 -12.68
N LEU A 243 15.41 16.59 -11.59
CA LEU A 243 15.32 15.11 -11.60
C LEU A 243 14.12 14.63 -12.42
N TYR A 244 12.96 15.26 -12.28
CA TYR A 244 11.78 14.91 -13.08
C TYR A 244 11.99 15.12 -14.57
N LYS A 245 12.66 16.20 -14.96
CA LYS A 245 12.99 16.46 -16.38
C LYS A 245 13.88 15.35 -16.97
N LYS A 246 14.78 14.78 -16.15
CA LYS A 246 15.74 13.75 -16.58
C LYS A 246 15.15 12.32 -16.52
N TYR A 247 14.38 12.00 -15.46
CA TYR A 247 13.96 10.63 -15.14
C TYR A 247 12.45 10.41 -15.21
N GLY A 248 11.65 11.44 -15.44
CA GLY A 248 10.19 11.36 -15.49
C GLY A 248 9.56 11.04 -14.13
N TYR A 249 8.35 10.50 -14.17
CA TYR A 249 7.57 10.20 -12.96
C TYR A 249 8.17 9.12 -12.06
N LYS A 250 9.12 8.32 -12.56
CA LYS A 250 9.80 7.29 -11.77
C LYS A 250 10.43 7.85 -10.49
N ILE A 251 10.91 9.10 -10.53
CA ILE A 251 11.53 9.75 -9.36
C ILE A 251 10.58 9.88 -8.16
N LEU A 252 9.27 9.98 -8.40
CA LEU A 252 8.27 10.16 -7.34
C LEU A 252 8.30 9.02 -6.30
N ARG A 253 8.56 7.80 -6.77
CA ARG A 253 8.62 6.61 -5.90
C ARG A 253 9.70 6.73 -4.83
N ASN A 254 10.79 7.40 -5.17
CA ASN A 254 11.98 7.57 -4.32
C ASN A 254 11.90 8.86 -3.48
N THR A 255 10.70 9.34 -3.20
CA THR A 255 10.46 10.53 -2.39
C THR A 255 9.31 10.28 -1.41
N PRO A 256 9.21 11.04 -0.29
CA PRO A 256 8.06 10.94 0.60
C PRO A 256 6.74 11.30 -0.08
N PHE A 257 6.79 12.05 -1.19
CA PHE A 257 5.62 12.43 -1.97
C PHE A 257 4.94 11.25 -2.66
N GLY A 258 5.64 10.11 -2.85
CA GLY A 258 5.03 8.87 -3.28
C GLY A 258 4.04 8.30 -2.25
N CYS A 259 4.37 8.35 -0.96
CA CYS A 259 3.43 8.01 0.11
C CYS A 259 2.27 9.01 0.17
N ASN A 260 2.54 10.32 0.06
CA ASN A 260 1.49 11.33 0.03
C ASN A 260 0.49 11.06 -1.11
N LEU A 261 0.99 10.80 -2.32
CA LEU A 261 0.16 10.46 -3.47
C LEU A 261 -0.67 9.18 -3.25
N THR A 262 -0.09 8.19 -2.56
CA THR A 262 -0.81 6.95 -2.21
C THR A 262 -1.95 7.22 -1.24
N PHE A 263 -1.76 8.08 -0.25
CA PHE A 263 -2.84 8.48 0.66
C PHE A 263 -3.88 9.38 -0.01
N ASP A 264 -3.48 10.20 -0.99
CA ASP A 264 -4.43 11.03 -1.74
C ASP A 264 -5.40 10.18 -2.57
N ILE A 265 -4.89 9.15 -3.28
CA ILE A 265 -5.78 8.24 -4.01
C ILE A 265 -6.58 7.35 -3.06
N ALA A 266 -6.05 6.97 -1.90
CA ALA A 266 -6.79 6.22 -0.89
C ALA A 266 -8.01 7.01 -0.37
N LYS A 267 -7.83 8.30 -0.07
CA LYS A 267 -8.93 9.21 0.29
C LYS A 267 -9.96 9.34 -0.86
N ALA A 268 -9.47 9.51 -2.08
CA ALA A 268 -10.34 9.57 -3.25
C ALA A 268 -11.12 8.25 -3.47
N ALA A 269 -10.54 7.10 -3.13
CA ALA A 269 -11.22 5.81 -3.20
C ALA A 269 -12.32 5.68 -2.14
N ILE A 270 -12.09 6.15 -0.91
CA ILE A 270 -13.12 6.17 0.15
C ILE A 270 -14.36 6.94 -0.32
N GLU A 271 -14.15 8.14 -0.86
CA GLU A 271 -15.26 8.98 -1.35
C GLU A 271 -15.86 8.42 -2.64
N GLY A 272 -15.03 8.05 -3.60
CA GLY A 272 -15.47 7.61 -4.93
C GLY A 272 -16.22 6.29 -4.94
N GLU A 273 -15.86 5.37 -4.06
CA GLU A 273 -16.53 4.08 -3.89
C GLU A 273 -17.57 4.11 -2.75
N ASN A 274 -17.73 5.22 -2.04
CA ASN A 274 -18.57 5.31 -0.85
C ASN A 274 -18.23 4.23 0.21
N LEU A 275 -16.95 3.99 0.45
CA LEU A 275 -16.50 2.97 1.40
C LEU A 275 -16.97 3.33 2.83
N GLY A 276 -17.42 2.33 3.56
CA GLY A 276 -17.93 2.49 4.92
C GLY A 276 -19.34 3.07 5.03
N ARG A 277 -20.02 3.30 3.90
CA ARG A 277 -21.42 3.79 3.89
C ARG A 277 -22.43 2.68 3.68
N ASN A 278 -21.97 1.44 3.50
CA ASN A 278 -22.81 0.27 3.33
C ASN A 278 -23.32 -0.29 4.67
N THR A 279 -24.20 -1.28 4.61
CA THR A 279 -24.64 -2.06 5.78
C THR A 279 -23.57 -3.03 6.23
N ASP A 280 -22.81 -3.57 5.29
CA ASP A 280 -21.72 -4.51 5.51
C ASP A 280 -20.36 -3.78 5.62
N THR A 281 -19.39 -4.42 6.22
CA THR A 281 -18.01 -3.89 6.35
C THR A 281 -17.35 -3.82 4.97
N ASP A 282 -16.73 -2.69 4.64
CA ASP A 282 -15.87 -2.54 3.47
C ASP A 282 -14.39 -2.64 3.86
N LEU A 283 -13.52 -2.93 2.90
CA LEU A 283 -12.07 -3.04 3.08
C LEU A 283 -11.32 -2.15 2.10
N LEU A 284 -10.40 -1.35 2.61
CA LEU A 284 -9.42 -0.60 1.83
C LEU A 284 -8.01 -1.06 2.19
N THR A 285 -7.26 -1.55 1.22
CA THR A 285 -5.85 -1.91 1.38
C THR A 285 -4.95 -0.82 0.79
N ILE A 286 -4.02 -0.32 1.60
CA ILE A 286 -3.08 0.75 1.22
C ILE A 286 -1.66 0.24 1.42
N SER A 287 -0.78 0.42 0.43
CA SER A 287 0.64 0.15 0.61
C SER A 287 1.51 1.36 0.28
N CYS A 288 2.22 1.86 1.29
CA CYS A 288 3.23 2.90 1.16
C CYS A 288 4.54 2.27 0.68
N SER A 289 4.91 2.51 -0.57
CA SER A 289 6.06 1.88 -1.21
C SER A 289 7.34 2.70 -1.15
N SER A 290 7.27 4.01 -0.88
CA SER A 290 8.44 4.91 -0.96
C SER A 290 9.50 4.59 0.09
N THR A 291 9.11 4.13 1.28
CA THR A 291 10.05 3.73 2.34
C THR A 291 11.00 2.62 1.85
N ASP A 292 10.46 1.63 1.10
CA ASP A 292 11.23 0.55 0.51
C ASP A 292 12.14 1.06 -0.62
N TYR A 293 11.62 1.90 -1.51
CA TYR A 293 12.42 2.45 -2.60
C TYR A 293 13.61 3.27 -2.11
N ILE A 294 13.41 4.13 -1.11
CA ILE A 294 14.47 4.93 -0.49
C ILE A 294 15.42 4.04 0.30
N GLY A 295 14.91 3.12 1.10
CA GLY A 295 15.73 2.21 1.90
C GLY A 295 16.70 1.38 1.07
N HIS A 296 16.31 0.99 -0.15
CA HIS A 296 17.19 0.32 -1.11
C HIS A 296 18.31 1.22 -1.65
N GLN A 297 18.13 2.54 -1.66
CA GLN A 297 19.12 3.49 -2.18
C GLN A 297 20.08 3.95 -1.08
N VAL A 298 19.56 4.42 0.04
CA VAL A 298 20.36 5.10 1.06
C VAL A 298 20.56 4.28 2.34
N GLY A 299 19.87 3.15 2.44
CA GLY A 299 19.93 2.32 3.64
C GLY A 299 18.97 2.79 4.74
N VAL A 300 19.11 2.17 5.91
CA VAL A 300 18.12 2.29 7.00
C VAL A 300 18.47 3.34 8.06
N ASN A 301 19.62 3.99 7.93
CA ASN A 301 20.10 4.97 8.90
C ASN A 301 20.22 6.39 8.32
N ALA A 302 19.94 6.59 7.04
CA ALA A 302 19.97 7.89 6.37
C ALA A 302 18.92 8.87 6.94
N ILE A 303 19.13 10.16 6.69
CA ILE A 303 18.18 11.23 7.03
C ILE A 303 16.88 11.07 6.24
#